data_fd92af1bf2a3b3c449b534f298199f5f
#
_entry.id   fd92af1bf2a3b3c449b534f298199f5f
#
_cell.length_a   1.000
_cell.length_b   1.000
_cell.length_c   1.000
_cell.angle_alpha   90.00
_cell.angle_beta   90.00
_cell.angle_gamma   90.00
#
_symmetry.space_group_name_H-M   'P 1'
#
loop_
_entity.id
_entity.type
_entity.pdbx_description
1 polymer ?
#
loop_
_entity_poly.entity_id
_entity_poly.type
_entity_poly.pdbx_seq_one_letter_code
_entity_poly.pdbx_strand_id
1 'polypeptide(L)'
;MNLSKYFFTACSLFLIILSGALTVQAAETGLKITEMAVTTKIVRGNPIDSVHRISSASVKALFCFTRLQSDIGKDTTIRHIWYRDEIKVGEYQLPVKGERWRTYSKKMIEKGWVGDWRVEALDSEGHLLKTVKFRMN
;
A
#
# COMPACT_ATOMS: atom_id res chain seq x y z
N MET A 1 54.05 37.50 49.58
CA MET A 1 53.99 37.26 48.17
C MET A 1 53.29 35.94 47.97
N ASN A 2 52.04 35.97 47.63
CA ASN A 2 51.26 34.75 47.44
C ASN A 2 50.86 34.64 45.98
N LEU A 3 51.43 33.69 45.29
CA LEU A 3 51.01 33.30 43.98
C LEU A 3 49.82 32.36 44.10
N SER A 4 48.65 32.87 43.81
CA SER A 4 47.43 32.07 43.71
C SER A 4 47.45 31.28 42.40
N LYS A 5 47.49 29.95 42.52
CA LYS A 5 47.38 29.03 41.38
C LYS A 5 45.91 28.86 41.05
N TYR A 6 45.46 29.42 39.95
CA TYR A 6 44.13 29.14 39.41
C TYR A 6 44.15 27.80 38.71
N PHE A 7 43.50 26.83 39.34
CA PHE A 7 43.16 25.58 38.70
C PHE A 7 41.93 25.79 37.81
N PHE A 8 42.12 25.81 36.51
CA PHE A 8 41.01 25.73 35.55
C PHE A 8 40.63 24.25 35.39
N THR A 9 39.51 23.87 36.04
CA THR A 9 38.88 22.57 35.77
C THR A 9 37.98 22.76 34.56
N ALA A 10 38.43 22.28 33.41
CA ALA A 10 37.62 22.18 32.21
C ALA A 10 36.62 21.05 32.37
N CYS A 11 35.37 21.44 32.68
CA CYS A 11 34.24 20.50 32.69
C CYS A 11 33.83 20.26 31.25
N SER A 12 34.31 19.18 30.67
CA SER A 12 33.90 18.73 29.33
C SER A 12 32.49 18.15 29.41
N LEU A 13 31.52 18.95 29.01
CA LEU A 13 30.12 18.52 28.91
C LEU A 13 30.00 17.62 27.68
N PHE A 14 30.04 16.31 27.88
CA PHE A 14 29.80 15.32 26.82
C PHE A 14 28.28 15.29 26.55
N LEU A 15 27.85 16.00 25.52
CA LEU A 15 26.47 15.98 25.06
C LEU A 15 26.22 14.67 24.31
N ILE A 16 25.69 13.66 25.00
CA ILE A 16 25.25 12.42 24.36
C ILE A 16 23.95 12.74 23.62
N ILE A 17 24.06 12.93 22.31
CA ILE A 17 22.89 13.01 21.43
C ILE A 17 22.39 11.58 21.26
N LEU A 18 21.38 11.21 22.02
CA LEU A 18 20.66 9.96 21.87
C LEU A 18 19.78 10.09 20.63
N SER A 19 20.31 9.71 19.47
CA SER A 19 19.51 9.60 18.25
C SER A 19 18.53 8.44 18.42
N GLY A 20 17.38 8.71 18.96
CA GLY A 20 16.27 7.76 18.97
C GLY A 20 15.83 7.52 17.54
N ALA A 21 16.19 6.37 16.97
CA ALA A 21 15.59 5.92 15.75
C ALA A 21 14.10 5.67 16.02
N LEU A 22 13.25 6.55 15.50
CA LEU A 22 11.80 6.32 15.47
C LEU A 22 11.55 5.17 14.51
N THR A 23 11.46 3.95 15.03
CA THR A 23 10.93 2.83 14.27
C THR A 23 9.45 3.08 14.08
N VAL A 24 9.08 3.47 12.85
CA VAL A 24 7.67 3.50 12.45
C VAL A 24 7.22 2.06 12.35
N GLN A 25 6.55 1.57 13.39
CA GLN A 25 5.94 0.27 13.41
C GLN A 25 4.66 0.34 12.58
N ALA A 26 4.56 -0.49 11.52
CA ALA A 26 3.32 -0.62 10.76
C ALA A 26 2.20 -1.03 11.72
N ALA A 27 1.09 -0.29 11.75
CA ALA A 27 -0.06 -0.63 12.58
C ALA A 27 -0.61 -1.98 12.12
N GLU A 28 -0.79 -2.92 13.06
CA GLU A 28 -1.53 -4.14 12.78
C GLU A 28 -2.99 -3.79 12.55
N THR A 29 -3.46 -3.99 11.33
CA THR A 29 -4.81 -3.57 10.91
C THR A 29 -5.87 -4.63 11.16
N GLY A 30 -5.47 -5.87 11.51
CA GLY A 30 -6.36 -7.04 11.57
C GLY A 30 -6.79 -7.57 10.21
N LEU A 31 -6.32 -6.95 9.12
CA LEU A 31 -6.52 -7.41 7.76
C LEU A 31 -5.22 -7.92 7.16
N LYS A 32 -5.28 -9.09 6.51
CA LYS A 32 -4.17 -9.68 5.79
C LYS A 32 -4.60 -9.98 4.36
N ILE A 33 -3.91 -9.39 3.38
CA ILE A 33 -4.10 -9.75 1.98
C ILE A 33 -3.28 -11.00 1.69
N THR A 34 -3.96 -12.07 1.28
CA THR A 34 -3.35 -13.35 0.93
C THR A 34 -3.11 -13.47 -0.56
N GLU A 35 -3.84 -12.73 -1.38
CA GLU A 35 -3.67 -12.66 -2.83
C GLU A 35 -4.15 -11.31 -3.35
N MET A 36 -3.38 -10.69 -4.22
CA MET A 36 -3.77 -9.49 -4.94
C MET A 36 -3.19 -9.55 -6.35
N ALA A 37 -4.03 -9.35 -7.34
CA ALA A 37 -3.63 -9.42 -8.74
C ALA A 37 -4.47 -8.47 -9.60
N VAL A 38 -3.83 -7.86 -10.59
CA VAL A 38 -4.55 -7.26 -11.70
C VAL A 38 -4.83 -8.35 -12.72
N THR A 39 -6.06 -8.45 -13.17
CA THR A 39 -6.52 -9.52 -14.08
C THR A 39 -7.40 -8.94 -15.19
N THR A 40 -7.46 -9.66 -16.30
CA THR A 40 -8.30 -9.26 -17.43
C THR A 40 -9.77 -9.66 -17.24
N LYS A 41 -10.04 -10.62 -16.37
CA LYS A 41 -11.41 -11.09 -16.11
C LYS A 41 -11.52 -11.75 -14.74
N ILE A 42 -12.69 -11.61 -14.13
CA ILE A 42 -13.09 -12.36 -12.95
C ILE A 42 -14.10 -13.44 -13.37
N VAL A 43 -13.83 -14.68 -13.02
CA VAL A 43 -14.71 -15.83 -13.29
C VAL A 43 -14.98 -16.57 -11.99
N ARG A 44 -16.25 -16.71 -11.64
CA ARG A 44 -16.69 -17.34 -10.37
C ARG A 44 -15.98 -16.75 -9.14
N GLY A 45 -15.78 -15.45 -9.15
CA GLY A 45 -15.13 -14.71 -8.06
C GLY A 45 -13.61 -14.91 -7.96
N ASN A 46 -12.96 -15.43 -9.02
CA ASN A 46 -11.50 -15.62 -9.06
C ASN A 46 -10.89 -14.93 -10.29
N PRO A 47 -9.65 -14.44 -10.19
CA PRO A 47 -8.93 -13.93 -11.35
C PRO A 47 -8.54 -15.06 -12.27
N ILE A 48 -8.62 -14.84 -13.58
CA ILE A 48 -8.21 -15.85 -14.58
C ILE A 48 -6.73 -15.78 -14.93
N ASP A 49 -6.10 -14.66 -14.69
CA ASP A 49 -4.70 -14.38 -15.00
C ASP A 49 -4.11 -13.39 -13.99
N SER A 50 -2.83 -13.11 -14.11
CA SER A 50 -2.13 -12.05 -13.38
C SER A 50 -1.37 -11.22 -14.39
N VAL A 51 -1.82 -9.97 -14.57
CA VAL A 51 -1.26 -9.05 -15.56
C VAL A 51 -0.02 -8.37 -15.01
N HIS A 52 1.11 -8.52 -15.70
CA HIS A 52 2.35 -7.79 -15.45
C HIS A 52 2.67 -6.81 -16.58
N ARG A 53 2.23 -7.14 -17.79
CA ARG A 53 2.33 -6.30 -19.00
C ARG A 53 1.14 -6.58 -19.91
N ILE A 54 0.54 -5.53 -20.44
CA ILE A 54 -0.60 -5.66 -21.34
C ILE A 54 -0.67 -4.47 -22.30
N SER A 55 -1.23 -4.68 -23.49
CA SER A 55 -1.51 -3.60 -24.43
C SER A 55 -2.82 -2.89 -24.09
N SER A 56 -2.81 -1.55 -24.08
CA SER A 56 -4.02 -0.75 -23.88
C SER A 56 -5.07 -0.98 -24.97
N ALA A 57 -4.64 -1.41 -26.16
CA ALA A 57 -5.55 -1.71 -27.27
C ALA A 57 -6.25 -3.06 -27.12
N SER A 58 -5.76 -3.96 -26.26
CA SER A 58 -6.29 -5.32 -26.10
C SER A 58 -7.36 -5.46 -25.04
N VAL A 59 -7.57 -4.45 -24.21
CA VAL A 59 -8.54 -4.48 -23.09
C VAL A 59 -9.36 -3.22 -23.01
N LYS A 60 -10.63 -3.36 -22.62
CA LYS A 60 -11.52 -2.23 -22.29
C LYS A 60 -11.61 -1.97 -20.79
N ALA A 61 -11.30 -2.97 -20.00
CA ALA A 61 -11.29 -2.90 -18.55
C ALA A 61 -10.26 -3.87 -17.97
N LEU A 62 -9.75 -3.52 -16.80
CA LEU A 62 -8.95 -4.40 -15.94
C LEU A 62 -9.61 -4.47 -14.57
N PHE A 63 -9.33 -5.55 -13.87
CA PHE A 63 -9.84 -5.80 -12.53
C PHE A 63 -8.67 -5.93 -11.57
N CYS A 64 -8.80 -5.36 -10.39
CA CYS A 64 -7.89 -5.66 -9.29
C CYS A 64 -8.61 -6.56 -8.30
N PHE A 65 -8.16 -7.80 -8.22
CA PHE A 65 -8.68 -8.82 -7.32
C PHE A 65 -7.91 -8.82 -6.01
N THR A 66 -8.63 -8.99 -4.91
CA THR A 66 -8.05 -9.11 -3.58
C THR A 66 -8.73 -10.23 -2.81
N ARG A 67 -7.93 -11.16 -2.28
CA ARG A 67 -8.34 -12.16 -1.30
C ARG A 67 -7.73 -11.79 0.03
N LEU A 68 -8.52 -11.80 1.08
CA LEU A 68 -8.05 -11.40 2.39
C LEU A 68 -8.62 -12.24 3.53
N GLN A 69 -7.91 -12.19 4.65
CA GLN A 69 -8.34 -12.70 5.94
C GLN A 69 -8.52 -11.52 6.90
N SER A 70 -9.55 -11.60 7.73
CA SER A 70 -9.88 -10.56 8.70
C SER A 70 -10.03 -11.14 10.09
N ASP A 71 -9.28 -10.57 11.04
CA ASP A 71 -9.38 -10.87 12.47
C ASP A 71 -10.14 -9.78 13.23
N ILE A 72 -10.75 -8.84 12.51
CA ILE A 72 -11.44 -7.69 13.10
C ILE A 72 -12.72 -8.10 13.83
N GLY A 73 -13.34 -9.21 13.43
CA GLY A 73 -14.57 -9.72 14.04
C GLY A 73 -15.84 -8.93 13.70
N LYS A 74 -15.76 -7.99 12.75
CA LYS A 74 -16.87 -7.19 12.25
C LYS A 74 -16.64 -6.83 10.77
N ASP A 75 -17.71 -6.42 10.11
CA ASP A 75 -17.60 -5.91 8.73
C ASP A 75 -16.78 -4.62 8.70
N THR A 76 -15.99 -4.47 7.64
CA THR A 76 -15.15 -3.31 7.39
C THR A 76 -15.10 -3.03 5.89
N THR A 77 -14.20 -2.16 5.47
CA THR A 77 -13.96 -1.82 4.07
C THR A 77 -12.47 -1.79 3.77
N ILE A 78 -12.14 -2.01 2.51
CA ILE A 78 -10.83 -1.66 1.93
C ILE A 78 -11.05 -0.71 0.77
N ARG A 79 -10.01 -0.03 0.36
CA ARG A 79 -10.02 0.81 -0.84
C ARG A 79 -8.98 0.32 -1.81
N HIS A 80 -9.31 0.23 -3.09
CA HIS A 80 -8.37 0.12 -4.18
C HIS A 80 -8.15 1.49 -4.79
N ILE A 81 -6.91 1.95 -4.83
CA ILE A 81 -6.52 3.18 -5.51
C ILE A 81 -5.66 2.83 -6.71
N TRP A 82 -6.11 3.23 -7.89
CA TRP A 82 -5.43 2.99 -9.16
C TRP A 82 -4.64 4.22 -9.55
N TYR A 83 -3.38 4.01 -9.89
CA TYR A 83 -2.47 5.05 -10.36
C TYR A 83 -1.90 4.69 -11.74
N ARG A 84 -1.77 5.68 -12.58
CA ARG A 84 -1.04 5.62 -13.84
C ARG A 84 0.03 6.69 -13.83
N ASP A 85 1.30 6.31 -13.97
CA ASP A 85 2.45 7.23 -13.90
C ASP A 85 2.35 8.17 -12.68
N GLU A 86 2.08 7.60 -11.49
CA GLU A 86 1.93 8.30 -10.21
C GLU A 86 0.69 9.20 -10.09
N ILE A 87 -0.17 9.27 -11.10
CA ILE A 87 -1.41 10.03 -11.08
C ILE A 87 -2.58 9.11 -10.73
N LYS A 88 -3.35 9.47 -9.72
CA LYS A 88 -4.56 8.73 -9.33
C LYS A 88 -5.59 8.81 -10.45
N VAL A 89 -6.03 7.65 -10.92
CA VAL A 89 -7.03 7.50 -11.98
C VAL A 89 -8.29 6.78 -11.54
N GLY A 90 -8.34 6.27 -10.32
CA GLY A 90 -9.53 5.64 -9.76
C GLY A 90 -9.37 5.34 -8.28
N GLU A 91 -10.49 5.34 -7.57
CA GLU A 91 -10.59 4.96 -6.15
C GLU A 91 -11.93 4.26 -5.92
N TYR A 92 -11.86 3.08 -5.30
CA TYR A 92 -13.02 2.24 -5.09
C TYR A 92 -13.04 1.73 -3.66
N GLN A 93 -14.12 2.03 -2.95
CA GLN A 93 -14.37 1.48 -1.62
C GLN A 93 -15.10 0.15 -1.77
N LEU A 94 -14.57 -0.89 -1.13
CA LEU A 94 -15.07 -2.26 -1.26
C LEU A 94 -15.39 -2.82 0.13
N PRO A 95 -16.55 -3.49 0.29
CA PRO A 95 -16.90 -4.10 1.57
C PRO A 95 -16.03 -5.34 1.83
N VAL A 96 -15.77 -5.59 3.11
CA VAL A 96 -15.16 -6.82 3.64
C VAL A 96 -16.09 -7.39 4.69
N LYS A 97 -16.67 -8.55 4.40
CA LYS A 97 -17.67 -9.20 5.26
C LYS A 97 -17.19 -10.60 5.66
N GLY A 98 -16.93 -10.79 6.94
CA GLY A 98 -16.48 -12.07 7.48
C GLY A 98 -14.97 -12.26 7.49
N GLU A 99 -14.53 -13.43 7.98
CA GLU A 99 -13.11 -13.74 8.21
C GLU A 99 -12.32 -14.02 6.94
N ARG A 100 -12.95 -14.51 5.90
CA ARG A 100 -12.37 -14.79 4.59
C ARG A 100 -13.21 -14.12 3.52
N TRP A 101 -12.60 -13.25 2.76
CA TRP A 101 -13.31 -12.44 1.80
C TRP A 101 -12.56 -12.30 0.49
N ARG A 102 -13.32 -12.22 -0.59
CA ARG A 102 -12.83 -11.91 -1.94
C ARG A 102 -13.57 -10.70 -2.45
N THR A 103 -12.86 -9.79 -3.03
CA THR A 103 -13.46 -8.59 -3.63
C THR A 103 -12.61 -8.13 -4.82
N TYR A 104 -13.16 -7.28 -5.64
CA TYR A 104 -12.44 -6.69 -6.76
C TYR A 104 -13.00 -5.31 -7.12
N SER A 105 -12.13 -4.50 -7.70
CA SER A 105 -12.53 -3.28 -8.39
C SER A 105 -12.35 -3.44 -9.89
N LYS A 106 -13.17 -2.73 -10.66
CA LYS A 106 -13.12 -2.69 -12.13
C LYS A 106 -12.70 -1.30 -12.56
N LYS A 107 -11.65 -1.20 -13.36
CA LYS A 107 -11.19 0.05 -13.95
C LYS A 107 -11.38 0.02 -15.46
N MET A 108 -12.17 0.95 -15.99
CA MET A 108 -12.28 1.15 -17.44
C MET A 108 -10.96 1.73 -17.95
N ILE A 109 -10.46 1.17 -19.03
CA ILE A 109 -9.20 1.57 -19.65
C ILE A 109 -9.50 2.33 -20.95
N GLU A 110 -9.00 3.54 -21.04
CA GLU A 110 -9.08 4.34 -22.26
C GLU A 110 -7.96 3.96 -23.21
N LYS A 111 -8.26 4.00 -24.52
CA LYS A 111 -7.28 3.75 -25.56
C LYS A 111 -6.13 4.74 -25.43
N GLY A 112 -4.90 4.23 -25.49
CA GLY A 112 -3.70 5.04 -25.37
C GLY A 112 -3.25 5.33 -23.92
N TRP A 113 -3.91 4.78 -22.94
CA TRP A 113 -3.49 4.91 -21.53
C TRP A 113 -2.29 4.02 -21.20
N VAL A 114 -1.18 4.29 -21.87
CA VAL A 114 0.10 3.60 -21.66
C VAL A 114 0.81 4.13 -20.41
N GLY A 115 1.77 3.39 -19.92
CA GLY A 115 2.63 3.79 -18.80
C GLY A 115 2.79 2.74 -17.72
N ASP A 116 3.34 3.18 -16.59
CA ASP A 116 3.52 2.37 -15.40
C ASP A 116 2.31 2.53 -14.48
N TRP A 117 1.69 1.40 -14.16
CA TRP A 117 0.50 1.35 -13.34
C TRP A 117 0.76 0.66 -12.02
N ARG A 118 0.04 1.08 -11.00
CA ARG A 118 -0.05 0.34 -9.75
C ARG A 118 -1.44 0.46 -9.16
N VAL A 119 -1.81 -0.53 -8.37
CA VAL A 119 -3.00 -0.50 -7.53
C VAL A 119 -2.56 -0.70 -6.09
N GLU A 120 -3.01 0.18 -5.23
CA GLU A 120 -2.81 0.10 -3.79
C GLU A 120 -4.09 -0.35 -3.11
N ALA A 121 -3.97 -1.30 -2.18
CA ALA A 121 -5.06 -1.68 -1.29
C ALA A 121 -4.80 -1.06 0.09
N LEU A 122 -5.73 -0.25 0.56
CA LEU A 122 -5.70 0.40 1.86
C LEU A 122 -6.82 -0.14 2.75
N ASP A 123 -6.61 -0.15 4.07
CA ASP A 123 -7.67 -0.41 5.02
C ASP A 123 -8.60 0.80 5.21
N SER A 124 -9.60 0.67 6.07
CA SER A 124 -10.57 1.75 6.34
C SER A 124 -9.95 2.99 6.98
N GLU A 125 -8.77 2.86 7.60
CA GLU A 125 -8.04 3.96 8.25
C GLU A 125 -6.97 4.57 7.33
N GLY A 126 -6.80 4.03 6.11
CA GLY A 126 -5.84 4.52 5.13
C GLY A 126 -4.45 3.88 5.21
N HIS A 127 -4.26 2.81 5.98
CA HIS A 127 -3.01 2.08 6.01
C HIS A 127 -2.85 1.24 4.75
N LEU A 128 -1.66 1.28 4.14
CA LEU A 128 -1.33 0.47 2.98
C LEU A 128 -1.18 -0.99 3.36
N LEU A 129 -1.99 -1.86 2.74
CA LEU A 129 -1.95 -3.31 2.96
C LEU A 129 -1.09 -4.02 1.93
N LYS A 130 -1.23 -3.67 0.67
CA LYS A 130 -0.47 -4.26 -0.44
C LYS A 130 -0.53 -3.38 -1.68
N THR A 131 0.48 -3.52 -2.53
CA THR A 131 0.57 -2.88 -3.85
C THR A 131 0.86 -3.92 -4.91
N VAL A 132 0.22 -3.81 -6.07
CA VAL A 132 0.54 -4.55 -7.29
C VAL A 132 0.86 -3.58 -8.42
N LYS A 133 1.82 -3.94 -9.25
CA LYS A 133 2.31 -3.10 -10.36
C LYS A 133 2.20 -3.84 -11.67
N PHE A 134 1.93 -3.11 -12.74
CA PHE A 134 1.94 -3.63 -14.09
C PHE A 134 2.27 -2.51 -15.08
N ARG A 135 2.66 -2.88 -16.29
CA ARG A 135 2.93 -1.94 -17.36
C ARG A 135 1.92 -2.09 -18.49
N MET A 136 1.46 -0.96 -19.00
CA MET A 136 0.56 -0.89 -20.14
C MET A 136 1.29 -0.25 -21.33
N ASN A 137 1.26 -0.92 -22.48
CA ASN A 137 1.86 -0.46 -23.74
C ASN A 137 0.80 0.10 -24.67
#